data_4f5b650a78d80ef65e11c4d6f752e737
#
_entry.id   4f5b650a78d80ef65e11c4d6f752e737
#
_cell.length_a   1.000
_cell.length_b   1.000
_cell.length_c   1.000
_cell.angle_alpha   90.00
_cell.angle_beta   90.00
_cell.angle_gamma   90.00
#
_symmetry.space_group_name_H-M   'P 1'
#
loop_
_entity.id
_entity.type
_entity.pdbx_description
1 polymer ?
#
loop_
_entity_poly.entity_id
_entity_poly.type
_entity_poly.pdbx_seq_one_letter_code
_entity_poly.pdbx_strand_id
1 'polypeptide(L)'
;MLKQYIGIIDKDENSDYGIMFPDFLGCVSVGSTIEALKIMAKKALEFHIEGMIADGEEIPEPSKFPDVIDKYGEKNDFLVIGIEVEEKINL
;
A
#
# COMPACT_ATOMS: atom_id res chain seq x y z
N MET A 1 15.21 7.05 -5.56
CA MET A 1 15.16 6.89 -4.09
C MET A 1 14.03 5.96 -3.71
N LEU A 2 14.32 4.95 -2.90
CA LEU A 2 13.30 4.01 -2.47
C LEU A 2 12.45 4.63 -1.35
N LYS A 3 11.14 4.47 -1.45
CA LYS A 3 10.20 4.83 -0.39
C LYS A 3 9.42 3.60 -0.01
N GLN A 4 9.13 3.46 1.27
CA GLN A 4 8.35 2.34 1.78
C GLN A 4 7.02 2.83 2.31
N TYR A 5 5.95 2.36 1.69
CA TYR A 5 4.59 2.71 2.11
C TYR A 5 3.97 1.55 2.87
N ILE A 6 3.19 1.89 3.88
CA ILE A 6 2.54 0.89 4.72
C ILE A 6 1.25 0.43 4.06
N GLY A 7 1.11 -0.88 3.94
CA GLY A 7 -0.13 -1.51 3.49
C GLY A 7 -0.75 -2.30 4.62
N ILE A 8 -2.06 -2.24 4.73
CA ILE A 8 -2.83 -2.99 5.73
C ILE A 8 -3.47 -4.18 5.06
N ILE A 9 -3.15 -5.37 5.56
CA ILE A 9 -3.63 -6.63 4.99
C ILE A 9 -4.86 -7.09 5.76
N ASP A 10 -5.88 -7.49 5.00
CA ASP A 10 -7.11 -8.03 5.53
C ASP A 10 -7.40 -9.36 4.83
N LYS A 11 -8.04 -10.29 5.55
CA LYS A 11 -8.40 -11.58 5.00
C LYS A 11 -9.63 -12.14 5.72
N ASP A 12 -10.67 -12.39 4.97
CA ASP A 12 -11.82 -13.11 5.47
C ASP A 12 -11.57 -14.61 5.40
N GLU A 13 -12.38 -15.39 6.12
CA GLU A 13 -12.16 -16.81 6.31
C GLU A 13 -12.07 -17.60 5.00
N ASN A 14 -12.85 -17.24 4.01
CA ASN A 14 -12.88 -17.93 2.71
C ASN A 14 -12.47 -17.02 1.55
N SER A 15 -11.70 -15.99 1.80
CA SER A 15 -11.28 -15.05 0.77
C SER A 15 -9.77 -15.04 0.59
N ASP A 16 -9.33 -14.41 -0.49
CA ASP A 16 -7.93 -14.08 -0.67
C ASP A 16 -7.50 -12.98 0.30
N TYR A 17 -6.19 -12.76 0.38
CA TYR A 17 -5.64 -11.63 1.12
C TYR A 17 -5.89 -10.35 0.35
N GLY A 18 -6.36 -9.31 1.03
CA GLY A 18 -6.48 -7.99 0.48
C GLY A 18 -5.48 -7.05 1.13
N ILE A 19 -5.12 -5.99 0.43
CA ILE A 19 -4.26 -4.95 0.97
C ILE A 19 -4.81 -3.59 0.57
N MET A 20 -4.73 -2.63 1.48
CA MET A 20 -5.03 -1.24 1.18
C MET A 20 -3.88 -0.37 1.65
N PHE A 21 -3.70 0.76 1.00
CA PHE A 21 -2.66 1.71 1.35
C PHE A 21 -3.30 2.97 1.93
N PRO A 22 -3.12 3.23 3.24
CA PRO A 22 -3.69 4.45 3.86
C PRO A 22 -3.27 5.75 3.18
N ASP A 23 -2.06 5.79 2.62
CA ASP A 23 -1.56 7.00 1.97
C ASP A 23 -2.08 7.19 0.54
N PHE A 24 -2.73 6.18 -0.03
CA PHE A 24 -3.24 6.24 -1.41
C PHE A 24 -4.67 5.71 -1.44
N LEU A 25 -5.62 6.61 -1.33
CA LEU A 25 -7.05 6.23 -1.37
C LEU A 25 -7.38 5.56 -2.70
N GLY A 26 -8.06 4.42 -2.63
CA GLY A 26 -8.44 3.67 -3.82
C GLY A 26 -7.38 2.72 -4.34
N CYS A 27 -6.18 2.74 -3.78
CA CYS A 27 -5.13 1.80 -4.17
C CYS A 27 -5.25 0.53 -3.33
N VAL A 28 -5.77 -0.54 -3.95
CA VAL A 28 -5.98 -1.82 -3.29
C VAL A 28 -5.47 -2.94 -4.20
N SER A 29 -5.17 -4.09 -3.61
CA SER A 29 -4.78 -5.26 -4.37
C SER A 29 -5.20 -6.52 -3.62
N VAL A 30 -5.09 -7.68 -4.29
CA VAL A 30 -5.43 -8.98 -3.72
C VAL A 30 -4.40 -10.02 -4.14
N GLY A 31 -4.27 -11.07 -3.35
CA GLY A 31 -3.42 -12.20 -3.67
C GLY A 31 -3.83 -13.43 -2.87
N SER A 32 -3.63 -14.60 -3.45
CA SER A 32 -4.00 -15.87 -2.80
C SER A 32 -3.04 -16.26 -1.66
N THR A 33 -1.83 -15.70 -1.66
CA THR A 33 -0.84 -15.88 -0.61
C THR A 33 -0.24 -14.52 -0.26
N ILE A 34 0.45 -14.45 0.87
CA ILE A 34 1.15 -13.19 1.24
C ILE A 34 2.21 -12.86 0.20
N GLU A 35 2.93 -13.85 -0.32
CA GLU A 35 3.96 -13.61 -1.33
C GLU A 35 3.36 -13.05 -2.62
N ALA A 36 2.26 -13.65 -3.09
CA ALA A 36 1.56 -13.15 -4.27
C ALA A 36 1.01 -11.75 -4.02
N LEU A 37 0.47 -11.51 -2.83
CA LEU A 37 -0.06 -10.21 -2.45
C LEU A 37 1.02 -9.12 -2.52
N LYS A 38 2.22 -9.40 -2.02
CA LYS A 38 3.32 -8.44 -2.05
C LYS A 38 3.68 -8.03 -3.47
N ILE A 39 3.74 -9.01 -4.37
CA ILE A 39 4.05 -8.75 -5.78
C ILE A 39 2.96 -7.90 -6.43
N MET A 40 1.70 -8.27 -6.23
CA MET A 40 0.57 -7.55 -6.80
C MET A 40 0.41 -6.17 -6.18
N ALA A 41 0.66 -6.04 -4.87
CA ALA A 41 0.59 -4.77 -4.18
C ALA A 41 1.62 -3.78 -4.71
N LYS A 42 2.84 -4.24 -4.93
CA LYS A 42 3.89 -3.39 -5.48
C LYS A 42 3.53 -2.89 -6.87
N LYS A 43 3.03 -3.78 -7.74
CA LYS A 43 2.59 -3.39 -9.08
C LYS A 43 1.46 -2.40 -9.03
N ALA A 44 0.46 -2.63 -8.17
CA ALA A 44 -0.68 -1.74 -8.03
C ALA A 44 -0.25 -0.37 -7.54
N LEU A 45 0.64 -0.33 -6.56
CA LEU A 45 1.12 0.93 -6.00
C LEU A 45 1.95 1.71 -7.03
N GLU A 46 2.85 1.03 -7.72
CA GLU A 46 3.66 1.66 -8.78
C GLU A 46 2.76 2.25 -9.88
N PHE A 47 1.77 1.48 -10.30
CA PHE A 47 0.82 1.93 -11.32
C PHE A 47 0.02 3.14 -10.84
N HIS A 48 -0.43 3.10 -9.59
CA HIS A 48 -1.19 4.20 -8.99
C HIS A 48 -0.36 5.49 -8.94
N ILE A 49 0.89 5.37 -8.52
CA ILE A 49 1.81 6.52 -8.44
C ILE A 49 2.10 7.06 -9.83
N GLU A 50 2.31 6.21 -10.83
CA GLU A 50 2.52 6.64 -12.21
C GLU A 50 1.34 7.45 -12.73
N GLY A 51 0.12 7.02 -12.42
CA GLY A 51 -1.09 7.74 -12.79
C GLY A 51 -1.16 9.11 -12.11
N MET A 52 -0.79 9.19 -10.85
CA MET A 52 -0.77 10.46 -10.12
C MET A 52 0.25 11.42 -10.73
N ILE A 53 1.44 10.92 -11.05
CA ILE A 53 2.49 11.75 -11.67
C ILE A 53 2.00 12.27 -13.02
N ALA A 54 1.38 11.41 -13.83
CA ALA A 54 0.84 11.81 -15.13
C ALA A 54 -0.23 12.89 -15.01
N ASP A 55 -1.01 12.86 -13.92
CA ASP A 55 -2.05 13.84 -13.66
C ASP A 55 -1.54 15.09 -12.95
N GLY A 56 -0.26 15.15 -12.64
CA GLY A 56 0.33 16.30 -11.94
C GLY A 56 0.00 16.33 -10.46
N GLU A 57 -0.44 15.22 -9.89
CA GLU A 57 -0.77 15.17 -8.46
C GLU A 57 0.49 14.98 -7.62
N GLU A 58 0.47 15.55 -6.44
CA GLU A 58 1.57 15.42 -5.50
C GLU A 58 1.55 14.04 -4.85
N ILE A 59 2.72 13.38 -4.82
CA ILE A 59 2.87 12.07 -4.19
C ILE A 59 3.07 12.29 -2.69
N PRO A 60 2.23 11.68 -1.82
CA PRO A 60 2.39 11.87 -0.38
C PRO A 60 3.65 11.20 0.15
N GLU A 61 4.20 11.76 1.21
CA GLU A 61 5.27 11.09 1.95
C GLU A 61 4.69 9.89 2.71
N PRO A 62 5.48 8.83 2.89
CA PRO A 62 4.99 7.67 3.63
C PRO A 62 4.62 8.01 5.07
N SER A 63 3.45 7.57 5.51
CA SER A 63 3.02 7.69 6.90
C SER A 63 3.91 6.85 7.79
N LYS A 64 4.09 7.28 9.02
CA LYS A 64 4.87 6.55 10.01
C LYS A 64 4.01 5.47 10.64
N PHE A 65 4.65 4.37 11.00
CA PHE A 65 3.97 3.22 11.59
C PHE A 65 3.10 3.58 12.80
N PRO A 66 3.59 4.37 13.78
CA PRO A 66 2.74 4.75 14.92
C PRO A 66 1.47 5.48 14.51
N ASP A 67 1.53 6.34 13.50
CA ASP A 67 0.36 7.08 13.03
C ASP A 67 -0.66 6.15 12.39
N VAL A 68 -0.20 5.15 11.65
CA VAL A 68 -1.08 4.15 11.05
C VAL A 68 -1.76 3.32 12.14
N ILE A 69 -1.02 2.91 13.15
CA ILE A 69 -1.56 2.14 14.26
C ILE A 69 -2.60 2.95 15.03
N ASP A 70 -2.37 4.23 15.28
CA ASP A 70 -3.33 5.09 15.96
C ASP A 70 -4.65 5.20 15.19
N LYS A 71 -4.56 5.29 13.86
CA LYS A 71 -5.74 5.48 13.02
C LYS A 71 -6.50 4.18 12.76
N TYR A 72 -5.79 3.06 12.59
CA TYR A 72 -6.38 1.79 12.17
C TYR A 72 -6.27 0.68 13.20
N GLY A 73 -5.53 0.90 14.29
CA GLY A 73 -5.19 -0.12 15.27
C GLY A 73 -6.34 -0.62 16.15
N GLU A 74 -7.50 0.02 16.09
CA GLU A 74 -8.67 -0.42 16.84
C GLU A 74 -9.34 -1.65 16.22
N LYS A 75 -9.02 -1.96 14.98
CA LYS A 75 -9.51 -3.18 14.33
C LYS A 75 -8.57 -4.31 14.69
N ASN A 76 -9.12 -5.32 15.35
CA ASN A 76 -8.39 -6.54 15.67
C ASN A 76 -8.09 -7.31 14.39
N ASP A 77 -7.03 -8.07 14.38
CA ASP A 77 -6.69 -9.03 13.32
C ASP A 77 -6.29 -8.42 11.98
N PHE A 78 -5.52 -7.35 11.98
CA PHE A 78 -4.92 -6.88 10.74
C PHE A 78 -3.39 -7.03 10.80
N LEU A 79 -2.81 -7.26 9.65
CA LEU A 79 -1.37 -7.29 9.46
C LEU A 79 -0.93 -6.05 8.71
N VAL A 80 0.25 -5.57 9.04
CA VAL A 80 0.80 -4.39 8.38
C VAL A 80 2.12 -4.78 7.75
N ILE A 81 2.31 -4.40 6.48
CA ILE A 81 3.58 -4.63 5.78
C ILE A 81 4.03 -3.36 5.10
N GLY A 82 5.33 -3.25 4.88
CA GLY A 82 5.89 -2.16 4.09
C GLY A 82 6.12 -2.61 2.66
N ILE A 83 5.71 -1.80 1.70
CA ILE A 83 5.95 -2.04 0.29
C ILE A 83 6.89 -0.97 -0.23
N GLU A 84 8.05 -1.39 -0.73
CA GLU A 84 9.05 -0.47 -1.27
C GLU A 84 8.75 -0.17 -2.73
N VAL A 85 8.82 1.10 -3.07
CA VAL A 85 8.71 1.54 -4.45
C VAL A 85 9.84 2.51 -4.78
N GLU A 86 10.28 2.49 -6.02
CA GLU A 86 11.25 3.46 -6.50
C GLU A 86 10.54 4.76 -6.84
N GLU A 87 10.99 5.86 -6.23
CA GLU A 87 10.48 7.17 -6.60
C GLU A 87 11.18 7.61 -7.86
N LYS A 88 10.43 7.69 -8.95
CA LYS A 88 10.95 8.19 -10.21
C LYS A 88 10.86 9.70 -10.21
N ILE A 89 12.01 10.35 -10.22
CA ILE A 89 12.06 11.79 -10.37
C ILE A 89 12.16 12.08 -11.87
N ASN A 90 11.13 12.73 -12.39
CA ASN A 90 11.16 13.24 -13.75
C ASN A 90 11.90 14.57 -13.74
N LEU A 91 13.11 14.54 -14.20
CA LEU A 91 13.87 15.76 -14.38
C LEU A 91 13.61 16.34 -15.77
#